data_3482fa448412d9c46ba9ab678a601b05
#
_entry.id   3482fa448412d9c46ba9ab678a601b05
#
_cell.length_a   1.000
_cell.length_b   1.000
_cell.length_c   1.000
_cell.angle_alpha   90.00
_cell.angle_beta   90.00
_cell.angle_gamma   90.00
#
_symmetry.space_group_name_H-M   'P 1'
#
loop_
_entity.id
_entity.type
_entity.pdbx_description
1 polymer ?
#
loop_
_entity_poly.entity_id
_entity_poly.type
_entity_poly.pdbx_seq_one_letter_code
_entity_poly.pdbx_strand_id
1 'polypeptide(L)'
;DRDPRRVVGSSFGVGELGLNLLFETRETIRMRRAMRTQLALAQLLCGSAAVLYAMPSVFCYNPLRTHIEVLNPDANGFGELCITMLDSHAVIALPRYATGDLGRLVSPHETAQAAAMAGTASPWLPLVAVQGRIKDRPAGLPSVESIKELLYLDHAIADELSGAFRLAKNATGGIQLSLQANQAGVATPALRAQLMDHCTRHGFAELEVELFEPEDFPWRPLLDYERKFAYVAAATD
;
A
#
# COMPACT_ATOMS: atom_id res chain seq x y z
N ASP A 1 3.52 -11.58 23.00
CA ASP A 1 4.14 -12.91 22.78
C ASP A 1 3.66 -13.45 21.43
N ARG A 2 4.42 -13.19 20.38
CA ARG A 2 4.00 -13.59 19.00
C ARG A 2 4.51 -14.99 18.73
N ASP A 3 3.61 -15.98 18.72
CA ASP A 3 3.95 -17.33 18.24
C ASP A 3 4.52 -17.22 16.81
N PRO A 4 5.81 -17.55 16.58
CA PRO A 4 6.45 -17.43 15.27
C PRO A 4 5.83 -18.35 14.20
N ARG A 5 5.00 -19.31 14.62
CA ARG A 5 4.25 -20.20 13.73
C ARG A 5 2.98 -19.55 13.18
N ARG A 6 2.48 -18.48 13.83
CA ARG A 6 1.33 -17.72 13.36
C ARG A 6 1.79 -16.68 12.34
N VAL A 7 1.16 -16.68 11.19
CA VAL A 7 1.34 -15.68 10.14
C VAL A 7 0.01 -15.05 9.82
N VAL A 8 0.01 -13.73 9.66
CA VAL A 8 -1.13 -12.99 9.13
C VAL A 8 -0.80 -12.69 7.67
N GLY A 9 -1.60 -13.22 6.77
CA GLY A 9 -1.51 -12.98 5.34
C GLY A 9 -2.56 -11.97 4.91
N SER A 10 -2.21 -11.16 3.92
CA SER A 10 -3.14 -10.27 3.24
C SER A 10 -3.76 -10.97 2.03
N SER A 11 -4.92 -10.47 1.62
CA SER A 11 -5.52 -10.82 0.33
C SER A 11 -5.93 -9.54 -0.40
N PHE A 12 -5.94 -9.63 -1.72
CA PHE A 12 -6.42 -8.57 -2.58
C PHE A 12 -7.69 -9.05 -3.29
N GLY A 13 -8.69 -8.21 -3.33
CA GLY A 13 -9.94 -8.43 -4.04
C GLY A 13 -10.45 -7.14 -4.65
N VAL A 14 -11.25 -7.30 -5.68
CA VAL A 14 -11.95 -6.22 -6.35
C VAL A 14 -13.44 -6.50 -6.21
N GLY A 15 -14.21 -5.54 -5.71
CA GLY A 15 -15.63 -5.76 -5.37
C GLY A 15 -16.45 -6.32 -6.51
N GLU A 16 -16.17 -5.86 -7.72
CA GLU A 16 -16.87 -6.25 -8.96
C GLU A 16 -16.46 -7.64 -9.46
N LEU A 17 -15.23 -8.08 -9.16
CA LEU A 17 -14.69 -9.36 -9.63
C LEU A 17 -14.74 -10.46 -8.57
N GLY A 18 -14.67 -10.08 -7.30
CA GLY A 18 -14.68 -10.98 -6.17
C GLY A 18 -13.60 -10.74 -5.14
N LEU A 19 -13.73 -11.43 -4.02
CA LEU A 19 -12.75 -11.39 -2.93
C LEU A 19 -11.67 -12.45 -3.14
N ASN A 20 -10.50 -12.21 -2.55
CA ASN A 20 -9.36 -13.15 -2.55
C ASN A 20 -8.89 -13.56 -3.96
N LEU A 21 -8.86 -12.63 -4.89
CA LEU A 21 -8.30 -12.87 -6.23
C LEU A 21 -6.81 -13.15 -6.16
N LEU A 22 -6.11 -12.40 -5.29
CA LEU A 22 -4.70 -12.56 -4.98
C LEU A 22 -4.56 -12.78 -3.47
N PHE A 23 -3.57 -13.55 -3.06
CA PHE A 23 -3.38 -13.90 -1.64
C PHE A 23 -1.91 -14.11 -1.30
N GLU A 24 -1.55 -13.80 -0.05
CA GLU A 24 -0.22 -14.12 0.47
C GLU A 24 -0.14 -15.58 0.92
N THR A 25 1.02 -16.20 0.66
CA THR A 25 1.43 -17.47 1.23
C THR A 25 2.53 -17.24 2.27
N ARG A 26 2.95 -18.31 2.98
CA ARG A 26 4.10 -18.19 3.90
C ARG A 26 5.37 -17.73 3.20
N GLU A 27 5.56 -18.17 1.96
CA GLU A 27 6.72 -17.84 1.13
C GLU A 27 6.70 -16.35 0.75
N THR A 28 5.57 -15.83 0.26
CA THR A 28 5.46 -14.40 -0.11
C THR A 28 5.54 -13.49 1.10
N ILE A 29 4.99 -13.89 2.27
CA ILE A 29 5.16 -13.15 3.53
C ILE A 29 6.64 -13.09 3.94
N ARG A 30 7.40 -14.18 3.79
CA ARG A 30 8.85 -14.18 4.05
C ARG A 30 9.59 -13.24 3.10
N MET A 31 9.27 -13.29 1.79
CA MET A 31 9.84 -12.36 0.80
C MET A 31 9.55 -10.90 1.19
N ARG A 32 8.29 -10.56 1.49
CA ARG A 32 7.90 -9.20 1.90
C ARG A 32 8.63 -8.73 3.17
N ARG A 33 8.81 -9.60 4.15
CA ARG A 33 9.58 -9.28 5.37
C ARG A 33 11.06 -9.09 5.07
N ALA A 34 11.64 -9.92 4.21
CA ALA A 34 13.05 -9.84 3.83
C ALA A 34 13.36 -8.59 2.99
N MET A 35 12.44 -8.12 2.14
CA MET A 35 12.60 -6.87 1.37
C MET A 35 12.91 -5.66 2.27
N ARG A 36 12.41 -5.63 3.51
CA ARG A 36 12.67 -4.52 4.45
C ARG A 36 14.12 -4.38 4.87
N THR A 37 14.90 -5.46 4.80
CA THR A 37 16.30 -5.49 5.22
C THR A 37 17.26 -5.82 4.09
N GLN A 38 16.75 -6.26 2.94
CA GLN A 38 17.54 -6.69 1.79
C GLN A 38 17.18 -5.85 0.56
N LEU A 39 17.91 -4.75 0.35
CA LEU A 39 17.67 -3.83 -0.76
C LEU A 39 17.70 -4.54 -2.13
N ALA A 40 18.62 -5.47 -2.34
CA ALA A 40 18.71 -6.21 -3.60
C ALA A 40 17.45 -7.04 -3.89
N LEU A 41 16.83 -7.64 -2.86
CA LEU A 41 15.56 -8.35 -3.00
C LEU A 41 14.40 -7.37 -3.29
N ALA A 42 14.39 -6.23 -2.62
CA ALA A 42 13.40 -5.20 -2.89
C ALA A 42 13.53 -4.68 -4.33
N GLN A 43 14.75 -4.43 -4.81
CA GLN A 43 15.00 -4.02 -6.19
C GLN A 43 14.60 -5.09 -7.22
N LEU A 44 14.83 -6.36 -6.93
CA LEU A 44 14.42 -7.47 -7.79
C LEU A 44 12.89 -7.50 -7.99
N LEU A 45 12.12 -7.33 -6.91
CA LEU A 45 10.66 -7.43 -6.95
C LEU A 45 9.96 -6.10 -7.27
N CYS A 46 10.59 -4.96 -6.95
CA CYS A 46 9.99 -3.63 -7.06
C CYS A 46 10.69 -2.72 -8.09
N GLY A 47 11.76 -3.20 -8.73
CA GLY A 47 12.56 -2.38 -9.63
C GLY A 47 13.40 -1.33 -8.89
N SER A 48 13.98 -0.41 -9.66
CA SER A 48 14.86 0.66 -9.13
C SER A 48 14.13 1.67 -8.23
N ALA A 49 12.80 1.69 -8.27
CA ALA A 49 11.94 2.52 -7.43
C ALA A 49 11.61 1.88 -6.07
N ALA A 50 12.39 0.87 -5.62
CA ALA A 50 12.24 0.30 -4.29
C ALA A 50 12.46 1.38 -3.23
N VAL A 51 11.38 2.03 -2.84
CA VAL A 51 11.36 3.05 -1.79
C VAL A 51 10.96 2.35 -0.50
N LEU A 52 11.74 2.55 0.55
CA LEU A 52 11.57 1.86 1.85
C LEU A 52 10.14 1.96 2.40
N TYR A 53 9.41 3.03 2.08
CA TYR A 53 8.07 3.33 2.59
C TYR A 53 6.94 3.13 1.56
N ALA A 54 7.17 2.42 0.49
CA ALA A 54 6.13 2.12 -0.50
C ALA A 54 6.35 0.76 -1.14
N MET A 55 6.80 -0.19 -0.33
CA MET A 55 7.06 -1.54 -0.82
C MET A 55 5.77 -2.22 -1.24
N PRO A 56 5.74 -2.81 -2.43
CA PRO A 56 4.57 -3.56 -2.88
C PRO A 56 4.33 -4.79 -2.00
N SER A 57 3.07 -5.15 -1.89
CA SER A 57 2.68 -6.47 -1.40
C SER A 57 2.88 -7.50 -2.51
N VAL A 58 3.41 -8.67 -2.17
CA VAL A 58 3.68 -9.75 -3.12
C VAL A 58 2.66 -10.85 -2.91
N PHE A 59 1.84 -11.07 -3.92
CA PHE A 59 0.74 -12.03 -3.87
C PHE A 59 0.94 -13.18 -4.85
N CYS A 60 0.39 -14.35 -4.51
CA CYS A 60 0.11 -15.42 -5.44
C CYS A 60 -1.27 -15.24 -6.06
N TYR A 61 -1.47 -15.78 -7.25
CA TYR A 61 -2.79 -15.91 -7.84
C TYR A 61 -2.95 -17.26 -8.57
N ASN A 62 -4.19 -17.68 -8.75
CA ASN A 62 -4.50 -18.91 -9.48
C ASN A 62 -4.71 -18.60 -10.97
N PRO A 63 -3.77 -18.98 -11.87
CA PRO A 63 -3.86 -18.65 -13.29
C PRO A 63 -4.98 -19.41 -14.03
N LEU A 64 -5.57 -20.44 -13.41
CA LEU A 64 -6.74 -21.13 -13.96
C LEU A 64 -8.06 -20.40 -13.69
N ARG A 65 -8.04 -19.43 -12.76
CA ARG A 65 -9.21 -18.63 -12.39
C ARG A 65 -9.08 -17.17 -12.79
N THR A 66 -7.87 -16.69 -12.90
CA THR A 66 -7.60 -15.26 -13.03
C THR A 66 -6.49 -15.04 -14.04
N HIS A 67 -6.80 -14.37 -15.14
CA HIS A 67 -5.80 -13.86 -16.07
C HIS A 67 -5.46 -12.41 -15.71
N ILE A 68 -4.17 -12.11 -15.56
CA ILE A 68 -3.69 -10.79 -15.17
C ILE A 68 -2.80 -10.22 -16.27
N GLU A 69 -3.11 -8.99 -16.66
CA GLU A 69 -2.30 -8.17 -17.57
C GLU A 69 -1.82 -6.93 -16.81
N VAL A 70 -0.73 -6.34 -17.27
CA VAL A 70 -0.23 -5.05 -16.79
C VAL A 70 -0.31 -4.08 -17.97
N LEU A 71 -1.13 -3.04 -17.83
CA LEU A 71 -1.34 -2.03 -18.88
C LEU A 71 -0.31 -0.92 -18.76
N ASN A 72 0.28 -0.51 -19.88
CA ASN A 72 1.24 0.58 -19.98
C ASN A 72 2.37 0.50 -18.93
N PRO A 73 3.12 -0.62 -18.85
CA PRO A 73 4.15 -0.79 -17.83
C PRO A 73 5.26 0.25 -17.99
N ASP A 74 5.75 0.76 -16.87
CA ASP A 74 6.95 1.60 -16.79
C ASP A 74 8.24 0.79 -16.99
N ALA A 75 9.39 1.44 -16.88
CA ALA A 75 10.71 0.81 -17.01
C ALA A 75 10.97 -0.29 -15.95
N ASN A 76 10.25 -0.29 -14.85
CA ASN A 76 10.33 -1.31 -13.79
C ASN A 76 9.27 -2.40 -13.96
N GLY A 77 8.43 -2.33 -14.98
CA GLY A 77 7.34 -3.27 -15.27
C GLY A 77 6.07 -3.00 -14.48
N PHE A 78 5.95 -1.89 -13.75
CA PHE A 78 4.73 -1.50 -13.06
C PHE A 78 3.79 -0.74 -13.99
N GLY A 79 2.55 -1.14 -14.00
CA GLY A 79 1.46 -0.49 -14.72
C GLY A 79 0.12 -0.81 -14.09
N GLU A 80 -0.97 -0.38 -14.68
CA GLU A 80 -2.29 -0.66 -14.16
C GLU A 80 -2.62 -2.15 -14.31
N LEU A 81 -3.04 -2.77 -13.20
CA LEU A 81 -3.50 -4.16 -13.20
C LEU A 81 -4.84 -4.27 -13.90
N CYS A 82 -4.88 -5.15 -14.89
CA CYS A 82 -6.07 -5.50 -15.64
C CYS A 82 -6.37 -6.98 -15.40
N ILE A 83 -7.56 -7.28 -14.89
CA ILE A 83 -7.93 -8.63 -14.45
C ILE A 83 -9.10 -9.15 -15.28
N THR A 84 -8.97 -10.38 -15.77
CA THR A 84 -10.06 -11.14 -16.38
C THR A 84 -10.35 -12.37 -15.54
N MET A 85 -11.58 -12.52 -15.08
CA MET A 85 -12.04 -13.75 -14.45
C MET A 85 -12.30 -14.82 -15.51
N LEU A 86 -11.73 -16.00 -15.32
CA LEU A 86 -11.87 -17.16 -16.22
C LEU A 86 -13.01 -18.08 -15.77
N ASP A 87 -13.97 -17.56 -15.01
CA ASP A 87 -15.14 -18.34 -14.54
C ASP A 87 -16.25 -18.31 -15.58
N SER A 88 -16.53 -19.44 -16.19
CA SER A 88 -17.60 -19.62 -17.17
C SER A 88 -19.02 -19.52 -16.58
N HIS A 89 -19.14 -19.52 -15.26
CA HIS A 89 -20.42 -19.40 -14.53
C HIS A 89 -20.66 -17.99 -13.99
N ALA A 90 -19.78 -17.05 -14.27
CA ALA A 90 -19.96 -15.66 -13.84
C ALA A 90 -21.24 -15.08 -14.44
N VAL A 91 -22.10 -14.50 -13.62
CA VAL A 91 -23.36 -13.87 -14.04
C VAL A 91 -23.09 -12.66 -14.95
N ILE A 92 -22.00 -11.93 -14.68
CA ILE A 92 -21.51 -10.83 -15.51
C ILE A 92 -20.05 -11.11 -15.85
N ALA A 93 -19.78 -11.28 -17.13
CA ALA A 93 -18.40 -11.37 -17.61
C ALA A 93 -17.80 -9.96 -17.63
N LEU A 94 -16.72 -9.77 -16.89
CA LEU A 94 -15.92 -8.54 -16.91
C LEU A 94 -14.52 -8.88 -17.45
N PRO A 95 -14.39 -9.02 -18.78
CA PRO A 95 -13.09 -9.23 -19.39
C PRO A 95 -12.26 -7.95 -19.30
N ARG A 96 -10.96 -8.08 -19.01
CA ARG A 96 -10.01 -6.98 -18.99
C ARG A 96 -10.46 -5.80 -18.11
N TYR A 97 -10.90 -6.12 -16.89
CA TYR A 97 -11.31 -5.10 -15.92
C TYR A 97 -10.06 -4.36 -15.38
N ALA A 98 -9.96 -3.08 -15.67
CA ALA A 98 -8.91 -2.20 -15.16
C ALA A 98 -9.20 -1.84 -13.69
N THR A 99 -8.32 -2.25 -12.77
CA THR A 99 -8.60 -2.19 -11.33
C THR A 99 -8.30 -0.83 -10.71
N GLY A 100 -7.54 0.02 -11.39
CA GLY A 100 -6.98 1.25 -10.84
C GLY A 100 -5.83 1.03 -9.85
N ASP A 101 -5.35 -0.21 -9.71
CA ASP A 101 -4.22 -0.56 -8.86
C ASP A 101 -2.95 -0.72 -9.70
N LEU A 102 -1.83 -0.27 -9.15
CA LEU A 102 -0.51 -0.40 -9.76
C LEU A 102 0.10 -1.74 -9.39
N GLY A 103 0.55 -2.49 -10.38
CA GLY A 103 1.19 -3.76 -10.12
C GLY A 103 2.14 -4.21 -11.22
N ARG A 104 2.88 -5.28 -10.94
CA ARG A 104 3.86 -5.88 -11.82
C ARG A 104 3.77 -7.40 -11.73
N LEU A 105 3.80 -8.10 -12.86
CA LEU A 105 3.98 -9.55 -12.89
C LEU A 105 5.44 -9.89 -12.61
N VAL A 106 5.65 -10.86 -11.72
CA VAL A 106 6.99 -11.37 -11.39
C VAL A 106 7.25 -12.63 -12.22
N SER A 107 8.33 -12.64 -12.97
CA SER A 107 8.67 -13.80 -13.80
C SER A 107 9.03 -15.03 -12.95
N PRO A 108 8.93 -16.26 -13.49
CA PRO A 108 9.35 -17.47 -12.78
C PRO A 108 10.82 -17.44 -12.33
N HIS A 109 11.71 -16.83 -13.13
CA HIS A 109 13.11 -16.65 -12.79
C HIS A 109 13.30 -15.73 -11.60
N GLU A 110 12.65 -14.55 -11.60
CA GLU A 110 12.68 -13.60 -10.49
C GLU A 110 12.06 -14.20 -9.23
N THR A 111 10.98 -14.99 -9.37
CA THR A 111 10.34 -15.71 -8.25
C THR A 111 11.32 -16.67 -7.58
N ALA A 112 12.04 -17.48 -8.35
CA ALA A 112 13.03 -18.42 -7.83
C ALA A 112 14.20 -17.70 -7.15
N GLN A 113 14.69 -16.63 -7.76
CA GLN A 113 15.76 -15.81 -7.20
C GLN A 113 15.33 -15.12 -5.90
N ALA A 114 14.12 -14.53 -5.88
CA ALA A 114 13.56 -13.90 -4.68
C ALA A 114 13.36 -14.90 -3.53
N ALA A 115 12.92 -16.13 -3.85
CA ALA A 115 12.77 -17.19 -2.86
C ALA A 115 14.11 -17.59 -2.24
N ALA A 116 15.14 -17.75 -3.07
CA ALA A 116 16.51 -18.05 -2.60
C ALA A 116 17.05 -16.94 -1.70
N MET A 117 16.91 -15.66 -2.10
CA MET A 117 17.34 -14.51 -1.31
C MET A 117 16.57 -14.39 0.02
N ALA A 118 15.29 -14.70 0.03
CA ALA A 118 14.45 -14.68 1.23
C ALA A 118 14.61 -15.92 2.13
N GLY A 119 15.43 -16.91 1.73
CA GLY A 119 15.60 -18.17 2.46
C GLY A 119 14.31 -18.99 2.58
N THR A 120 13.51 -19.04 1.52
CA THR A 120 12.23 -19.76 1.50
C THR A 120 12.10 -20.66 0.27
N ALA A 121 11.12 -21.55 0.25
CA ALA A 121 10.78 -22.31 -0.94
C ALA A 121 10.23 -21.38 -2.02
N SER A 122 10.46 -21.72 -3.27
CA SER A 122 9.84 -20.98 -4.39
C SER A 122 8.34 -21.29 -4.42
N PRO A 123 7.47 -20.28 -4.46
CA PRO A 123 6.05 -20.50 -4.68
C PRO A 123 5.81 -21.22 -6.00
N TRP A 124 4.86 -22.13 -6.00
CA TRP A 124 4.47 -22.87 -7.21
C TRP A 124 3.43 -22.12 -8.06
N LEU A 125 2.77 -21.11 -7.48
CA LEU A 125 1.86 -20.22 -8.19
C LEU A 125 2.60 -18.97 -8.68
N PRO A 126 2.15 -18.36 -9.79
CA PRO A 126 2.72 -17.13 -10.28
C PRO A 126 2.50 -15.98 -9.28
N LEU A 127 3.43 -15.03 -9.30
CA LEU A 127 3.44 -13.89 -8.40
C LEU A 127 3.08 -12.58 -9.12
N VAL A 128 2.44 -11.71 -8.38
CA VAL A 128 2.20 -10.31 -8.73
C VAL A 128 2.59 -9.42 -7.56
N ALA A 129 3.35 -8.36 -7.83
CA ALA A 129 3.63 -7.29 -6.87
C ALA A 129 2.61 -6.17 -7.07
N VAL A 130 1.90 -5.79 -6.00
CA VAL A 130 0.86 -4.74 -6.01
C VAL A 130 1.31 -3.59 -5.14
N GLN A 131 1.35 -2.39 -5.70
CA GLN A 131 1.91 -1.20 -5.05
C GLN A 131 0.84 -0.19 -4.60
N GLY A 132 -0.44 -0.55 -4.65
CA GLY A 132 -1.54 0.31 -4.27
C GLY A 132 -2.18 1.03 -5.46
N ARG A 133 -3.02 2.03 -5.16
CA ARG A 133 -3.87 2.67 -6.16
C ARG A 133 -3.16 3.79 -6.91
N ILE A 134 -3.43 3.89 -8.20
CA ILE A 134 -2.92 4.97 -9.06
C ILE A 134 -3.39 6.33 -8.52
N LYS A 135 -4.66 6.45 -8.13
CA LYS A 135 -5.24 7.70 -7.58
C LYS A 135 -4.62 8.14 -6.25
N ASP A 136 -4.01 7.23 -5.50
CA ASP A 136 -3.37 7.49 -4.21
C ASP A 136 -1.89 7.91 -4.36
N ARG A 137 -1.46 8.23 -5.60
CA ARG A 137 -0.11 8.66 -5.98
C ARG A 137 -0.13 9.99 -6.73
N PRO A 138 -0.54 11.07 -6.07
CA PRO A 138 -0.61 12.38 -6.71
C PRO A 138 0.78 12.91 -7.05
N ALA A 139 0.88 13.61 -8.16
CA ALA A 139 2.15 14.21 -8.59
C ALA A 139 2.66 15.23 -7.56
N GLY A 140 3.91 15.08 -7.13
CA GLY A 140 4.57 16.00 -6.20
C GLY A 140 4.09 15.90 -4.75
N LEU A 141 3.46 14.78 -4.38
CA LEU A 141 3.15 14.41 -3.00
C LEU A 141 3.66 12.99 -2.74
N PRO A 142 3.96 12.62 -1.48
CA PRO A 142 4.17 11.22 -1.11
C PRO A 142 2.94 10.37 -1.45
N SER A 143 3.16 9.09 -1.74
CA SER A 143 2.02 8.17 -1.92
C SER A 143 1.32 7.92 -0.58
N VAL A 144 0.04 7.59 -0.65
CA VAL A 144 -0.76 7.22 0.53
C VAL A 144 -0.14 6.03 1.27
N GLU A 145 0.39 5.06 0.53
CA GLU A 145 1.08 3.90 1.10
C GLU A 145 2.34 4.30 1.87
N SER A 146 3.13 5.25 1.34
CA SER A 146 4.34 5.73 2.03
C SER A 146 4.00 6.38 3.38
N ILE A 147 2.94 7.17 3.42
CA ILE A 147 2.49 7.80 4.67
C ILE A 147 1.94 6.75 5.64
N LYS A 148 1.16 5.79 5.17
CA LYS A 148 0.69 4.68 6.03
C LYS A 148 1.87 3.91 6.62
N GLU A 149 2.84 3.51 5.83
CA GLU A 149 4.02 2.81 6.33
C GLU A 149 4.79 3.67 7.33
N LEU A 150 5.01 4.96 7.04
CA LEU A 150 5.65 5.90 7.95
C LEU A 150 4.98 5.92 9.33
N LEU A 151 3.66 6.13 9.36
CA LEU A 151 2.90 6.23 10.61
C LEU A 151 2.88 4.93 11.41
N TYR A 152 2.89 3.77 10.76
CA TYR A 152 2.87 2.46 11.41
C TYR A 152 4.25 1.88 11.75
N LEU A 153 5.35 2.58 11.45
CA LEU A 153 6.69 2.16 11.85
C LEU A 153 6.90 2.22 13.37
N ASP A 154 6.32 3.20 14.02
CA ASP A 154 6.36 3.37 15.47
C ASP A 154 4.99 3.05 16.07
N HIS A 155 4.91 1.96 16.83
CA HIS A 155 3.66 1.52 17.45
C HIS A 155 3.12 2.54 18.46
N ALA A 156 3.99 3.25 19.18
CA ALA A 156 3.56 4.25 20.15
C ALA A 156 2.87 5.43 19.46
N ILE A 157 3.37 5.84 18.30
CA ILE A 157 2.73 6.86 17.46
C ILE A 157 1.44 6.31 16.85
N ALA A 158 1.48 5.10 16.29
CA ALA A 158 0.32 4.49 15.63
C ALA A 158 -0.86 4.30 16.58
N ASP A 159 -0.60 3.94 17.84
CA ASP A 159 -1.63 3.73 18.86
C ASP A 159 -2.36 5.03 19.27
N GLU A 160 -1.75 6.19 19.02
CA GLU A 160 -2.33 7.51 19.31
C GLU A 160 -3.14 8.09 18.14
N LEU A 161 -3.10 7.44 16.97
CA LEU A 161 -3.76 7.90 15.76
C LEU A 161 -4.94 7.01 15.36
N SER A 162 -5.98 7.61 14.78
CA SER A 162 -7.14 6.86 14.25
C SER A 162 -6.83 6.13 12.94
N GLY A 163 -5.73 6.49 12.26
CA GLY A 163 -5.39 6.05 10.92
C GLY A 163 -6.00 6.91 9.80
N ALA A 164 -6.88 7.87 10.13
CA ALA A 164 -7.35 8.86 9.18
C ALA A 164 -6.33 9.99 9.03
N PHE A 165 -6.00 10.33 7.77
CA PHE A 165 -5.13 11.46 7.46
C PHE A 165 -5.48 12.08 6.11
N ARG A 166 -5.03 13.30 5.89
CA ARG A 166 -5.18 14.00 4.62
C ARG A 166 -3.84 14.59 4.19
N LEU A 167 -3.52 14.40 2.91
CA LEU A 167 -2.39 15.04 2.24
C LEU A 167 -2.91 16.17 1.35
N ALA A 168 -2.32 17.33 1.46
CA ALA A 168 -2.63 18.49 0.61
C ALA A 168 -1.36 19.28 0.29
N LYS A 169 -1.39 20.07 -0.77
CA LYS A 169 -0.44 21.19 -0.94
C LYS A 169 -1.01 22.39 -0.21
N ASN A 170 -0.19 23.00 0.65
CA ASN A 170 -0.58 24.25 1.30
C ASN A 170 -0.46 25.44 0.32
N ALA A 171 -0.92 26.62 0.75
CA ALA A 171 -0.91 27.85 -0.07
C ALA A 171 0.51 28.29 -0.51
N THR A 172 1.55 27.87 0.21
CA THR A 172 2.97 28.17 -0.10
C THR A 172 3.63 27.11 -0.98
N GLY A 173 2.90 26.04 -1.35
CA GLY A 173 3.42 24.94 -2.14
C GLY A 173 4.10 23.84 -1.31
N GLY A 174 4.13 23.97 0.03
CA GLY A 174 4.57 22.93 0.95
C GLY A 174 3.57 21.77 1.03
N ILE A 175 3.97 20.68 1.68
CA ILE A 175 3.14 19.48 1.82
C ILE A 175 2.58 19.44 3.24
N GLN A 176 1.26 19.53 3.37
CA GLN A 176 0.56 19.40 4.65
C GLN A 176 0.08 17.98 4.86
N LEU A 177 0.40 17.44 6.04
CA LEU A 177 -0.11 16.16 6.53
C LEU A 177 -1.01 16.43 7.74
N SER A 178 -2.32 16.36 7.52
CA SER A 178 -3.33 16.49 8.57
C SER A 178 -3.68 15.11 9.13
N LEU A 179 -3.56 14.92 10.43
CA LEU A 179 -3.73 13.66 11.13
C LEU A 179 -4.87 13.76 12.14
N GLN A 180 -5.61 12.68 12.35
CA GLN A 180 -6.63 12.58 13.39
C GLN A 180 -6.12 11.73 14.55
N ALA A 181 -6.21 12.24 15.78
CA ALA A 181 -5.99 11.49 17.00
C ALA A 181 -7.06 10.38 17.16
N ASN A 182 -6.72 9.31 17.88
CA ASN A 182 -7.63 8.19 18.11
C ASN A 182 -8.72 8.49 19.17
N GLN A 183 -8.40 9.39 20.11
CA GLN A 183 -9.32 9.77 21.20
C GLN A 183 -9.08 11.22 21.64
N ALA A 184 -10.07 11.79 22.33
CA ALA A 184 -10.01 13.17 22.82
C ALA A 184 -8.88 13.38 23.85
N GLY A 185 -8.24 14.55 23.76
CA GLY A 185 -7.14 14.95 24.65
C GLY A 185 -5.76 14.43 24.22
N VAL A 186 -5.66 13.71 23.10
CA VAL A 186 -4.41 13.15 22.60
C VAL A 186 -3.71 14.09 21.62
N ALA A 187 -4.42 14.99 20.96
CA ALA A 187 -3.85 15.95 20.00
C ALA A 187 -3.00 17.04 20.67
N THR A 188 -1.95 16.64 21.36
CA THR A 188 -1.09 17.53 22.14
C THR A 188 0.06 18.11 21.31
N PRO A 189 0.61 19.29 21.71
CA PRO A 189 1.82 19.84 21.11
C PRO A 189 3.03 18.87 21.20
N ALA A 190 3.09 18.04 22.25
CA ALA A 190 4.14 17.06 22.46
C ALA A 190 4.06 15.93 21.41
N LEU A 191 2.86 15.36 21.17
CA LEU A 191 2.66 14.34 20.14
C LEU A 191 2.93 14.91 18.74
N ARG A 192 2.49 16.14 18.46
CA ARG A 192 2.80 16.82 17.19
C ARG A 192 4.31 16.96 16.98
N ALA A 193 5.07 17.38 18.00
CA ALA A 193 6.53 17.50 17.91
C ALA A 193 7.19 16.14 17.68
N GLN A 194 6.72 15.08 18.34
CA GLN A 194 7.17 13.71 18.14
C GLN A 194 6.90 13.21 16.71
N LEU A 195 5.73 13.51 16.15
CA LEU A 195 5.38 13.19 14.77
C LEU A 195 6.28 13.92 13.76
N MET A 196 6.54 15.22 13.97
CA MET A 196 7.45 15.98 13.11
C MET A 196 8.88 15.43 13.14
N ASP A 197 9.40 15.08 14.32
CA ASP A 197 10.70 14.44 14.46
C ASP A 197 10.73 13.05 13.80
N HIS A 198 9.66 12.27 13.96
CA HIS A 198 9.50 10.98 13.28
C HIS A 198 9.51 11.13 11.76
N CYS A 199 8.74 12.05 11.19
CA CYS A 199 8.75 12.34 9.75
C CYS A 199 10.17 12.73 9.27
N THR A 200 10.84 13.62 9.98
CA THR A 200 12.20 14.09 9.64
C THR A 200 13.21 12.95 9.65
N ARG A 201 13.21 12.10 10.70
CA ARG A 201 14.12 10.94 10.82
C ARG A 201 13.94 9.94 9.69
N HIS A 202 12.76 9.88 9.10
CA HIS A 202 12.43 8.94 8.03
C HIS A 202 12.44 9.55 6.62
N GLY A 203 13.03 10.75 6.47
CA GLY A 203 13.23 11.37 5.16
C GLY A 203 12.03 12.15 4.60
N PHE A 204 11.06 12.50 5.47
CA PHE A 204 9.88 13.29 5.13
C PHE A 204 9.91 14.65 5.85
N ALA A 205 11.07 15.30 5.86
CA ALA A 205 11.26 16.58 6.55
C ALA A 205 10.43 17.74 5.95
N GLU A 206 9.97 17.57 4.71
CA GLU A 206 9.13 18.54 4.01
C GLU A 206 7.65 18.52 4.44
N LEU A 207 7.23 17.55 5.26
CA LEU A 207 5.86 17.44 5.74
C LEU A 207 5.60 18.42 6.88
N GLU A 208 4.63 19.30 6.69
CA GLU A 208 4.04 20.10 7.76
C GLU A 208 2.92 19.30 8.44
N VAL A 209 3.17 18.87 9.68
CA VAL A 209 2.22 18.03 10.42
C VAL A 209 1.22 18.92 11.16
N GLU A 210 -0.07 18.65 10.95
CA GLU A 210 -1.18 19.19 11.71
C GLU A 210 -1.94 18.04 12.36
N LEU A 211 -2.23 18.17 13.65
CA LEU A 211 -2.87 17.12 14.45
C LEU A 211 -4.19 17.65 15.00
N PHE A 212 -5.25 16.91 14.77
CA PHE A 212 -6.62 17.25 15.15
C PHE A 212 -7.16 16.29 16.21
N GLU A 213 -7.97 16.82 17.11
CA GLU A 213 -8.86 16.00 17.93
C GLU A 213 -9.86 15.24 17.05
N PRO A 214 -10.42 14.09 17.51
CA PRO A 214 -11.32 13.28 16.69
C PRO A 214 -12.54 14.05 16.15
N GLU A 215 -13.09 14.96 16.95
CA GLU A 215 -14.26 15.76 16.61
C GLU A 215 -13.95 16.97 15.71
N ASP A 216 -12.73 17.47 15.77
CA ASP A 216 -12.29 18.66 15.03
C ASP A 216 -11.71 18.30 13.65
N PHE A 217 -11.48 17.02 13.35
CA PHE A 217 -10.93 16.58 12.06
C PHE A 217 -11.96 16.87 10.95
N PRO A 218 -11.61 17.78 10.01
CA PRO A 218 -12.64 18.36 9.11
C PRO A 218 -13.11 17.38 8.03
N TRP A 219 -12.36 16.32 7.78
CA TRP A 219 -12.71 15.34 6.75
C TRP A 219 -13.30 14.09 7.38
N ARG A 220 -14.58 13.84 7.09
CA ARG A 220 -15.27 12.62 7.52
C ARG A 220 -15.34 11.64 6.37
N PRO A 221 -15.40 10.30 6.62
CA PRO A 221 -15.71 9.35 5.58
C PRO A 221 -17.06 9.74 4.97
N LEU A 222 -17.05 10.04 3.67
CA LEU A 222 -18.28 10.24 2.94
C LEU A 222 -19.10 8.96 3.00
N LEU A 223 -20.39 9.08 3.26
CA LEU A 223 -21.36 8.00 3.20
C LEU A 223 -21.70 7.69 1.73
N ASP A 224 -20.67 7.49 0.91
CA ASP A 224 -20.85 6.99 -0.42
C ASP A 224 -20.73 5.46 -0.46
N TYR A 225 -21.10 4.87 -1.56
CA TYR A 225 -21.06 3.42 -1.76
C TYR A 225 -19.65 2.83 -1.59
N GLU A 226 -18.61 3.60 -1.84
CA GLU A 226 -17.23 3.15 -1.73
C GLU A 226 -16.71 3.14 -0.30
N ARG A 227 -17.30 3.89 0.63
CA ARG A 227 -16.85 4.07 2.04
C ARG A 227 -15.35 4.24 2.20
N LYS A 228 -14.69 4.80 1.19
CA LYS A 228 -13.24 4.94 1.15
C LYS A 228 -12.90 6.37 1.52
N PHE A 229 -12.05 6.49 2.52
CA PHE A 229 -11.53 7.78 2.93
C PHE A 229 -10.67 8.39 1.81
N ALA A 230 -10.90 9.66 1.48
CA ALA A 230 -10.08 10.38 0.51
C ALA A 230 -8.83 10.91 1.20
N TYR A 231 -7.72 10.19 1.08
CA TYR A 231 -6.44 10.56 1.70
C TYR A 231 -5.75 11.75 1.06
N VAL A 232 -6.11 12.11 -0.16
CA VAL A 232 -5.52 13.22 -0.92
C VAL A 232 -6.58 14.26 -1.19
N ALA A 233 -6.26 15.53 -0.94
CA ALA A 233 -7.14 16.64 -1.30
C ALA A 233 -7.29 16.73 -2.82
N ALA A 234 -8.51 16.96 -3.29
CA ALA A 234 -8.71 17.33 -4.69
C ALA A 234 -8.06 18.71 -4.94
N ALA A 235 -7.61 18.96 -6.17
CA ALA A 235 -6.94 20.23 -6.53
C ALA A 235 -7.84 21.49 -6.36
N THR A 236 -9.06 21.31 -5.91
CA THR A 236 -10.10 22.36 -5.76
C THR A 236 -10.70 22.46 -4.34
N ASP A 237 -10.15 21.73 -3.37
CA ASP A 237 -10.59 21.82 -1.96
C ASP A 237 -9.86 22.92 -1.18
#